data_496c6ac01a69c060f3a4d2cd9e52f2b5
#
_entry.id   496c6ac01a69c060f3a4d2cd9e52f2b5
#
_cell.length_a   1.000
_cell.length_b   1.000
_cell.length_c   1.000
_cell.angle_alpha   90.00
_cell.angle_beta   90.00
_cell.angle_gamma   90.00
#
_symmetry.space_group_name_H-M   'P 1'
#
loop_
_entity.id
_entity.type
_entity.pdbx_description
1 polymer ?
#
loop_
_entity_poly.entity_id
_entity_poly.type
_entity_poly.pdbx_seq_one_letter_code
_entity_poly.pdbx_strand_id
1 'polypeptide(L)'
;MSDLLNGKTLEDKYSSFILTFSVFAVGFLARPFGAAVFGHIGDKYGRKIALIFSIVLMSISITFMMIIPVYNNIGIYAPILLVICRVIQGIALGGEAGNVAFLIEHSKNGKNNGLLGSYEVLSAVIGSLMAMLVIMITHHFTGNSFVIWGWRIPFFVGLFIGVISVCLRLRNAESPAYCMYKEQKIPLKLPFAVLLKNYKRPFLLAILIDCIENCSFHILMVFFVNFINELSLTRVDHHCINIIASTGIFVCGILTVYFGALSDFVGKKKVMMIASIGLFCVSIPVFWVLSQDSYILIIIGYILFIIPFSAVLGPVNAAMAELFPINIRYTGFGLARNISSAIAGGGAPLICTWLIYITDIKIAPAMYVMFWAIISYIALSVIQKKDIYVD
;
A
#
# COMPACT_ATOMS: atom_id res chain seq x y z
N MET A 1 22.32 -9.06 -7.61
CA MET A 1 21.55 -8.40 -8.66
C MET A 1 22.36 -7.28 -9.32
N SER A 2 23.20 -6.54 -8.58
CA SER A 2 24.14 -5.54 -9.11
C SER A 2 25.17 -6.11 -10.10
N ASP A 3 25.68 -7.32 -9.87
CA ASP A 3 26.73 -7.94 -10.73
C ASP A 3 26.21 -8.43 -12.09
N LEU A 4 24.89 -8.61 -12.24
CA LEU A 4 24.25 -8.91 -13.52
C LEU A 4 24.05 -7.67 -14.41
N LEU A 5 24.20 -6.48 -13.85
CA LEU A 5 23.98 -5.21 -14.55
C LEU A 5 25.29 -4.52 -14.98
N ASN A 6 26.44 -4.96 -14.47
CA ASN A 6 27.75 -4.48 -14.88
C ASN A 6 28.10 -4.98 -16.29
N GLY A 7 27.75 -4.20 -17.30
CA GLY A 7 28.00 -4.49 -18.73
C GLY A 7 26.74 -4.40 -19.61
N LYS A 8 25.55 -4.14 -19.03
CA LYS A 8 24.32 -3.95 -19.80
C LYS A 8 24.15 -2.51 -20.26
N THR A 9 23.60 -2.34 -21.45
CA THR A 9 23.19 -1.02 -21.96
C THR A 9 22.09 -0.42 -21.11
N LEU A 10 21.85 0.89 -21.19
CA LEU A 10 20.74 1.55 -20.50
C LEU A 10 19.38 0.90 -20.84
N GLU A 11 19.21 0.49 -22.10
CA GLU A 11 18.00 -0.21 -22.56
C GLU A 11 17.80 -1.56 -21.84
N ASP A 12 18.87 -2.33 -21.61
CA ASP A 12 18.80 -3.59 -20.87
C ASP A 12 18.42 -3.36 -19.41
N LYS A 13 18.85 -2.26 -18.79
CA LYS A 13 18.47 -1.89 -17.43
C LYS A 13 16.97 -1.57 -17.35
N TYR A 14 16.46 -0.71 -18.24
CA TYR A 14 15.03 -0.37 -18.28
C TYR A 14 14.17 -1.62 -18.51
N SER A 15 14.54 -2.48 -19.44
CA SER A 15 13.83 -3.74 -19.72
C SER A 15 13.77 -4.65 -18.49
N SER A 16 14.87 -4.76 -17.73
CA SER A 16 14.91 -5.56 -16.50
C SER A 16 14.01 -5.00 -15.40
N PHE A 17 13.96 -3.66 -15.23
CA PHE A 17 13.06 -3.02 -14.28
C PHE A 17 11.59 -3.15 -14.68
N ILE A 18 11.27 -2.97 -15.97
CA ILE A 18 9.92 -3.15 -16.50
C ILE A 18 9.42 -4.57 -16.22
N LEU A 19 10.23 -5.60 -16.47
CA LEU A 19 9.87 -6.98 -16.17
C LEU A 19 9.66 -7.23 -14.67
N THR A 20 10.56 -6.73 -13.83
CA THR A 20 10.46 -6.87 -12.37
C THR A 20 9.20 -6.20 -11.82
N PHE A 21 8.91 -4.98 -12.24
CA PHE A 21 7.71 -4.25 -11.81
C PHE A 21 6.43 -4.83 -12.42
N SER A 22 6.48 -5.47 -13.58
CA SER A 22 5.34 -6.19 -14.15
C SER A 22 4.93 -7.37 -13.28
N VAL A 23 5.88 -8.18 -12.79
CA VAL A 23 5.60 -9.29 -11.86
C VAL A 23 5.01 -8.75 -10.55
N PHE A 24 5.50 -7.61 -10.07
CA PHE A 24 4.95 -6.93 -8.91
C PHE A 24 3.49 -6.49 -9.14
N ALA A 25 3.21 -5.88 -10.29
CA ALA A 25 1.89 -5.39 -10.66
C ALA A 25 0.82 -6.50 -10.75
N VAL A 26 1.19 -7.72 -11.18
CA VAL A 26 0.27 -8.86 -11.27
C VAL A 26 -0.38 -9.16 -9.91
N GLY A 27 0.39 -9.10 -8.82
CA GLY A 27 -0.15 -9.28 -7.47
C GLY A 27 -1.23 -8.25 -7.12
N PHE A 28 -1.07 -7.01 -7.57
CA PHE A 28 -2.06 -5.94 -7.33
C PHE A 28 -3.34 -6.11 -8.14
N LEU A 29 -3.26 -6.63 -9.37
CA LEU A 29 -4.43 -6.94 -10.18
C LEU A 29 -5.32 -8.04 -9.56
N ALA A 30 -4.75 -8.93 -8.75
CA ALA A 30 -5.50 -9.96 -8.04
C ALA A 30 -6.23 -9.45 -6.78
N ARG A 31 -5.82 -8.30 -6.20
CA ARG A 31 -6.38 -7.75 -4.95
C ARG A 31 -7.88 -7.46 -5.00
N PRO A 32 -8.46 -6.86 -6.06
CA PRO A 32 -9.91 -6.62 -6.14
C PRO A 32 -10.75 -7.90 -6.04
N PHE A 33 -10.27 -9.03 -6.60
CA PHE A 33 -10.95 -10.31 -6.47
C PHE A 33 -10.95 -10.79 -5.01
N GLY A 34 -9.81 -10.68 -4.33
CA GLY A 34 -9.71 -10.96 -2.90
C GLY A 34 -10.64 -10.08 -2.08
N ALA A 35 -10.68 -8.77 -2.36
CA ALA A 35 -11.57 -7.83 -1.68
C ALA A 35 -13.05 -8.15 -1.87
N ALA A 36 -13.46 -8.63 -3.05
CA ALA A 36 -14.83 -9.06 -3.28
C ALA A 36 -15.19 -10.30 -2.44
N VAL A 37 -14.30 -11.30 -2.39
CA VAL A 37 -14.50 -12.53 -1.62
C VAL A 37 -14.49 -12.25 -0.12
N PHE A 38 -13.43 -11.62 0.38
CA PHE A 38 -13.29 -11.33 1.81
C PHE A 38 -14.27 -10.26 2.28
N GLY A 39 -14.64 -9.31 1.42
CA GLY A 39 -15.69 -8.34 1.67
C GLY A 39 -17.02 -9.04 1.98
N HIS A 40 -17.41 -9.99 1.11
CA HIS A 40 -18.62 -10.78 1.32
C HIS A 40 -18.56 -11.59 2.63
N ILE A 41 -17.42 -12.23 2.92
CA ILE A 41 -17.23 -12.99 4.17
C ILE A 41 -17.31 -12.04 5.36
N GLY A 42 -16.64 -10.89 5.31
CA GLY A 42 -16.57 -9.93 6.42
C GLY A 42 -17.92 -9.28 6.76
N ASP A 43 -18.72 -8.92 5.75
CA ASP A 43 -20.03 -8.32 5.95
C ASP A 43 -21.09 -9.36 6.37
N LYS A 44 -20.98 -10.61 5.92
CA LYS A 44 -21.97 -11.66 6.18
C LYS A 44 -21.67 -12.50 7.41
N TYR A 45 -20.43 -12.88 7.61
CA TYR A 45 -20.02 -13.85 8.66
C TYR A 45 -19.24 -13.21 9.82
N GLY A 46 -18.70 -12.01 9.63
CA GLY A 46 -17.96 -11.25 10.63
C GLY A 46 -16.57 -10.83 10.18
N ARG A 47 -16.13 -9.67 10.69
CA ARG A 47 -14.84 -9.07 10.35
C ARG A 47 -13.68 -9.97 10.77
N LYS A 48 -13.76 -10.53 11.99
CA LYS A 48 -12.74 -11.43 12.54
C LYS A 48 -12.48 -12.64 11.64
N ILE A 49 -13.54 -13.28 11.15
CA ILE A 49 -13.45 -14.49 10.32
C ILE A 49 -12.72 -14.16 8.99
N ALA A 50 -13.14 -13.10 8.30
CA ALA A 50 -12.53 -12.69 7.06
C ALA A 50 -11.03 -12.40 7.22
N LEU A 51 -10.66 -11.69 8.30
CA LEU A 51 -9.26 -11.35 8.59
C LEU A 51 -8.41 -12.59 8.92
N ILE A 52 -8.95 -13.58 9.64
CA ILE A 52 -8.23 -14.84 9.90
C ILE A 52 -7.96 -15.58 8.60
N PHE A 53 -8.97 -15.74 7.74
CA PHE A 53 -8.80 -16.41 6.46
C PHE A 53 -7.80 -15.71 5.54
N SER A 54 -7.77 -14.36 5.51
CA SER A 54 -6.79 -13.61 4.71
C SER A 54 -5.36 -13.83 5.20
N ILE A 55 -5.13 -13.83 6.53
CA ILE A 55 -3.79 -14.09 7.08
C ILE A 55 -3.35 -15.55 6.82
N VAL A 56 -4.25 -16.51 6.95
CA VAL A 56 -3.95 -17.93 6.65
C VAL A 56 -3.59 -18.09 5.19
N LEU A 57 -4.34 -17.51 4.27
CA LEU A 57 -4.04 -17.56 2.83
C LEU A 57 -2.70 -16.91 2.50
N MET A 58 -2.39 -15.77 3.15
CA MET A 58 -1.09 -15.11 3.03
C MET A 58 0.05 -16.03 3.52
N SER A 59 -0.12 -16.64 4.70
CA SER A 59 0.87 -17.55 5.28
C SER A 59 1.13 -18.78 4.40
N ILE A 60 0.08 -19.33 3.79
CA ILE A 60 0.19 -20.43 2.81
C ILE A 60 1.05 -19.98 1.62
N SER A 61 0.76 -18.81 1.05
CA SER A 61 1.54 -18.30 -0.10
C SER A 61 3.01 -18.05 0.24
N ILE A 62 3.29 -17.49 1.42
CA ILE A 62 4.65 -17.27 1.92
C ILE A 62 5.39 -18.61 2.05
N THR A 63 4.71 -19.64 2.58
CA THR A 63 5.28 -20.99 2.70
C THR A 63 5.63 -21.59 1.33
N PHE A 64 4.74 -21.45 0.36
CA PHE A 64 5.04 -21.91 -1.01
C PHE A 64 6.22 -21.16 -1.60
N MET A 65 6.31 -19.84 -1.45
CA MET A 65 7.45 -19.06 -1.93
C MET A 65 8.78 -19.52 -1.31
N MET A 66 8.78 -19.87 -0.03
CA MET A 66 9.97 -20.35 0.67
C MET A 66 10.49 -21.70 0.10
N ILE A 67 9.58 -22.55 -0.39
CA ILE A 67 9.89 -23.92 -0.87
C ILE A 67 10.25 -23.93 -2.36
N ILE A 68 9.93 -22.90 -3.14
CA ILE A 68 10.21 -22.87 -4.59
C ILE A 68 11.70 -23.12 -4.83
N PRO A 69 12.06 -24.14 -5.66
CA PRO A 69 13.43 -24.35 -6.08
C PRO A 69 13.93 -23.21 -6.96
N VAL A 70 15.25 -22.98 -6.95
CA VAL A 70 15.89 -21.96 -7.78
C VAL A 70 15.78 -22.27 -9.27
N TYR A 71 15.89 -21.26 -10.12
CA TYR A 71 15.77 -21.39 -11.59
C TYR A 71 16.67 -22.50 -12.18
N ASN A 72 17.88 -22.67 -11.65
CA ASN A 72 18.83 -23.70 -12.12
C ASN A 72 18.29 -25.14 -11.97
N ASN A 73 17.34 -25.38 -11.08
CA ASN A 73 16.79 -26.71 -10.81
C ASN A 73 15.53 -27.01 -11.65
N ILE A 74 14.65 -26.04 -11.83
CA ILE A 74 13.33 -26.22 -12.45
C ILE A 74 13.05 -25.30 -13.65
N GLY A 75 14.04 -24.48 -14.06
CA GLY A 75 13.95 -23.62 -15.24
C GLY A 75 12.75 -22.65 -15.18
N ILE A 76 12.02 -22.58 -16.29
CA ILE A 76 10.88 -21.66 -16.46
C ILE A 76 9.74 -21.86 -15.44
N TYR A 77 9.65 -23.01 -14.79
CA TYR A 77 8.63 -23.26 -13.78
C TYR A 77 8.85 -22.41 -12.52
N ALA A 78 10.10 -22.01 -12.20
CA ALA A 78 10.38 -21.17 -11.04
C ALA A 78 9.66 -19.81 -11.11
N PRO A 79 9.80 -19.00 -12.19
CA PRO A 79 9.06 -17.75 -12.30
C PRO A 79 7.55 -17.95 -12.43
N ILE A 80 7.05 -19.02 -13.06
CA ILE A 80 5.61 -19.32 -13.14
C ILE A 80 5.05 -19.55 -11.73
N LEU A 81 5.70 -20.38 -10.92
CA LEU A 81 5.29 -20.64 -9.54
C LEU A 81 5.34 -19.35 -8.69
N LEU A 82 6.35 -18.50 -8.90
CA LEU A 82 6.45 -17.21 -8.23
C LEU A 82 5.25 -16.31 -8.56
N VAL A 83 4.86 -16.24 -9.84
CA VAL A 83 3.68 -15.46 -10.27
C VAL A 83 2.40 -16.00 -9.63
N ILE A 84 2.22 -17.35 -9.60
CA ILE A 84 1.07 -17.97 -8.93
C ILE A 84 1.03 -17.59 -7.44
N CYS A 85 2.16 -17.67 -6.74
CA CYS A 85 2.24 -17.23 -5.34
C CYS A 85 1.90 -15.75 -5.19
N ARG A 86 2.35 -14.87 -6.10
CA ARG A 86 2.01 -13.44 -6.11
C ARG A 86 0.50 -13.21 -6.30
N VAL A 87 -0.16 -13.98 -7.16
CA VAL A 87 -1.63 -13.91 -7.32
C VAL A 87 -2.33 -14.30 -6.02
N ILE A 88 -1.92 -15.40 -5.37
CA ILE A 88 -2.48 -15.84 -4.09
C ILE A 88 -2.26 -14.78 -2.99
N GLN A 89 -1.07 -14.17 -2.92
CA GLN A 89 -0.78 -13.05 -2.02
C GLN A 89 -1.68 -11.85 -2.30
N GLY A 90 -1.88 -11.51 -3.58
CA GLY A 90 -2.76 -10.44 -3.98
C GLY A 90 -4.21 -10.68 -3.50
N ILE A 91 -4.72 -11.90 -3.68
CA ILE A 91 -6.05 -12.29 -3.18
C ILE A 91 -6.10 -12.15 -1.64
N ALA A 92 -5.08 -12.63 -0.92
CA ALA A 92 -5.02 -12.53 0.54
C ALA A 92 -5.02 -11.06 1.01
N LEU A 93 -4.20 -10.20 0.38
CA LEU A 93 -4.15 -8.76 0.68
C LEU A 93 -5.49 -8.06 0.43
N GLY A 94 -6.29 -8.56 -0.51
CA GLY A 94 -7.65 -8.05 -0.71
C GLY A 94 -8.52 -8.09 0.55
N GLY A 95 -8.29 -9.05 1.45
CA GLY A 95 -9.01 -9.17 2.73
C GLY A 95 -8.46 -8.27 3.84
N GLU A 96 -7.24 -7.76 3.73
CA GLU A 96 -6.58 -6.98 4.78
C GLU A 96 -7.24 -5.61 5.02
N ALA A 97 -7.86 -5.04 4.00
CA ALA A 97 -8.59 -3.78 4.12
C ALA A 97 -9.65 -3.76 5.24
N GLY A 98 -10.15 -4.93 5.66
CA GLY A 98 -11.03 -5.06 6.81
C GLY A 98 -10.42 -4.65 8.17
N ASN A 99 -9.09 -4.53 8.28
CA ASN A 99 -8.44 -4.03 9.49
C ASN A 99 -8.89 -2.61 9.81
N VAL A 100 -9.01 -1.75 8.79
CA VAL A 100 -9.45 -0.37 8.95
C VAL A 100 -10.90 -0.30 9.44
N ALA A 101 -11.79 -1.08 8.80
CA ALA A 101 -13.20 -1.15 9.23
C ALA A 101 -13.29 -1.61 10.69
N PHE A 102 -12.54 -2.65 11.06
CA PHE A 102 -12.49 -3.16 12.44
C PHE A 102 -12.00 -2.10 13.43
N LEU A 103 -10.94 -1.34 13.12
CA LEU A 103 -10.39 -0.30 13.99
C LEU A 103 -11.37 0.87 14.17
N ILE A 104 -11.98 1.35 13.09
CA ILE A 104 -12.91 2.48 13.11
C ILE A 104 -14.21 2.10 13.85
N GLU A 105 -14.71 0.87 13.68
CA GLU A 105 -15.88 0.36 14.36
C GLU A 105 -15.68 0.18 15.87
N HIS A 106 -14.45 0.26 16.39
CA HIS A 106 -14.14 0.32 17.81
C HIS A 106 -14.05 1.76 18.35
N SER A 107 -14.16 2.78 17.48
CA SER A 107 -14.16 4.19 17.88
C SER A 107 -15.42 4.53 18.67
N LYS A 108 -15.27 5.09 19.86
CA LYS A 108 -16.40 5.64 20.60
C LYS A 108 -16.86 6.95 19.96
N ASN A 109 -18.08 6.96 19.43
CA ASN A 109 -18.75 8.15 18.86
C ASN A 109 -18.04 8.75 17.61
N GLY A 110 -17.22 8.02 16.87
CA GLY A 110 -16.58 8.48 15.65
C GLY A 110 -15.58 9.63 15.77
N LYS A 111 -15.26 10.07 17.00
CA LYS A 111 -14.46 11.30 17.25
C LYS A 111 -12.99 11.17 16.85
N ASN A 112 -12.42 9.97 16.88
CA ASN A 112 -10.99 9.72 16.64
C ASN A 112 -10.76 8.78 15.45
N ASN A 113 -11.63 8.79 14.46
CA ASN A 113 -11.54 7.90 13.30
C ASN A 113 -10.27 8.13 12.47
N GLY A 114 -9.85 9.39 12.32
CA GLY A 114 -8.62 9.74 11.63
C GLY A 114 -7.38 9.20 12.33
N LEU A 115 -7.30 9.36 13.64
CA LEU A 115 -6.23 8.80 14.46
C LEU A 115 -6.21 7.27 14.38
N LEU A 116 -7.36 6.61 14.55
CA LEU A 116 -7.45 5.15 14.51
C LEU A 116 -7.13 4.59 13.13
N GLY A 117 -7.61 5.22 12.05
CA GLY A 117 -7.27 4.84 10.69
C GLY A 117 -5.79 4.99 10.36
N SER A 118 -5.10 5.96 10.98
CA SER A 118 -3.66 6.17 10.77
C SER A 118 -2.78 5.11 11.44
N TYR A 119 -3.26 4.42 12.48
CA TYR A 119 -2.52 3.31 13.11
C TYR A 119 -2.34 2.10 12.18
N GLU A 120 -3.28 1.87 11.28
CA GLU A 120 -3.10 0.83 10.25
C GLU A 120 -1.88 1.14 9.39
N VAL A 121 -1.76 2.38 8.92
CA VAL A 121 -0.60 2.81 8.12
C VAL A 121 0.70 2.75 8.92
N LEU A 122 0.69 3.22 10.17
CA LEU A 122 1.86 3.12 11.04
C LEU A 122 2.31 1.67 11.21
N SER A 123 1.36 0.73 11.36
CA SER A 123 1.68 -0.70 11.47
C SER A 123 2.31 -1.25 10.19
N ALA A 124 1.84 -0.82 9.01
CA ALA A 124 2.43 -1.19 7.73
C ALA A 124 3.85 -0.63 7.56
N VAL A 125 4.10 0.60 7.99
CA VAL A 125 5.44 1.22 8.01
C VAL A 125 6.38 0.44 8.93
N ILE A 126 5.98 0.14 10.16
CA ILE A 126 6.79 -0.65 11.11
C ILE A 126 7.06 -2.04 10.53
N GLY A 127 6.05 -2.70 9.96
CA GLY A 127 6.21 -4.01 9.31
C GLY A 127 7.23 -3.99 8.17
N SER A 128 7.20 -2.95 7.35
CA SER A 128 8.16 -2.77 6.24
C SER A 128 9.58 -2.57 6.74
N LEU A 129 9.79 -1.75 7.78
CA LEU A 129 11.10 -1.53 8.40
C LEU A 129 11.63 -2.80 9.07
N MET A 130 10.76 -3.56 9.75
CA MET A 130 11.09 -4.87 10.32
C MET A 130 11.53 -5.86 9.25
N ALA A 131 10.83 -5.91 8.11
CA ALA A 131 11.21 -6.76 6.99
C ALA A 131 12.58 -6.39 6.41
N MET A 132 12.87 -5.09 6.23
CA MET A 132 14.18 -4.60 5.79
C MET A 132 15.28 -4.99 6.79
N LEU A 133 15.03 -4.83 8.09
CA LEU A 133 15.97 -5.22 9.15
C LEU A 133 16.26 -6.72 9.11
N VAL A 134 15.25 -7.57 8.98
CA VAL A 134 15.42 -9.02 8.88
C VAL A 134 16.24 -9.39 7.65
N ILE A 135 15.99 -8.76 6.50
CA ILE A 135 16.78 -9.00 5.28
C ILE A 135 18.24 -8.60 5.50
N MET A 136 18.49 -7.43 6.08
CA MET A 136 19.84 -6.91 6.35
C MET A 136 20.62 -7.83 7.32
N ILE A 137 20.00 -8.24 8.42
CA ILE A 137 20.58 -9.18 9.38
C ILE A 137 20.88 -10.52 8.70
N THR A 138 19.93 -11.06 7.95
CA THR A 138 20.12 -12.33 7.25
C THR A 138 21.25 -12.25 6.25
N HIS A 139 21.33 -11.18 5.46
CA HIS A 139 22.41 -10.96 4.50
C HIS A 139 23.77 -10.86 5.19
N HIS A 140 23.86 -10.17 6.33
CA HIS A 140 25.08 -10.07 7.11
C HIS A 140 25.59 -11.43 7.59
N PHE A 141 24.70 -12.29 8.11
CA PHE A 141 25.09 -13.61 8.63
C PHE A 141 25.32 -14.66 7.54
N THR A 142 24.61 -14.59 6.41
CA THR A 142 24.74 -15.59 5.35
C THR A 142 25.75 -15.22 4.27
N GLY A 143 26.14 -13.95 4.16
CA GLY A 143 27.09 -13.47 3.15
C GLY A 143 26.72 -13.90 1.74
N ASN A 144 27.65 -14.51 1.01
CA ASN A 144 27.46 -15.01 -0.36
C ASN A 144 26.39 -16.11 -0.45
N SER A 145 26.12 -16.83 0.63
CA SER A 145 25.08 -17.87 0.67
C SER A 145 23.66 -17.30 0.68
N PHE A 146 23.51 -15.96 0.85
CA PHE A 146 22.20 -15.31 0.79
C PHE A 146 21.47 -15.59 -0.52
N VAL A 147 22.15 -15.51 -1.66
CA VAL A 147 21.58 -15.75 -2.98
C VAL A 147 21.17 -17.21 -3.19
N ILE A 148 21.87 -18.15 -2.53
CA ILE A 148 21.64 -19.60 -2.69
C ILE A 148 20.44 -20.07 -1.85
N TRP A 149 20.45 -19.76 -0.55
CA TRP A 149 19.43 -20.23 0.38
C TRP A 149 19.00 -19.20 1.41
N GLY A 150 19.86 -18.23 1.76
CA GLY A 150 19.62 -17.28 2.85
C GLY A 150 18.38 -16.42 2.66
N TRP A 151 18.01 -16.14 1.41
CA TRP A 151 16.79 -15.37 1.07
C TRP A 151 15.48 -16.05 1.57
N ARG A 152 15.51 -17.31 1.96
CA ARG A 152 14.35 -18.03 2.52
C ARG A 152 14.09 -17.68 3.99
N ILE A 153 15.11 -17.24 4.73
CA ILE A 153 15.00 -16.91 6.17
C ILE A 153 13.97 -15.80 6.42
N PRO A 154 13.97 -14.67 5.69
CA PRO A 154 12.94 -13.64 5.86
C PRO A 154 11.50 -14.16 5.67
N PHE A 155 11.28 -15.10 4.74
CA PHE A 155 9.96 -15.74 4.56
C PHE A 155 9.58 -16.62 5.75
N PHE A 156 10.54 -17.35 6.32
CA PHE A 156 10.31 -18.14 7.53
C PHE A 156 9.93 -17.26 8.73
N VAL A 157 10.61 -16.12 8.91
CA VAL A 157 10.25 -15.14 9.95
C VAL A 157 8.84 -14.59 9.69
N GLY A 158 8.50 -14.27 8.43
CA GLY A 158 7.16 -13.83 8.04
C GLY A 158 6.07 -14.86 8.34
N LEU A 159 6.34 -16.15 8.10
CA LEU A 159 5.44 -17.25 8.45
C LEU A 159 5.20 -17.31 9.96
N PHE A 160 6.26 -17.22 10.76
CA PHE A 160 6.17 -17.22 12.23
C PHE A 160 5.31 -16.06 12.76
N ILE A 161 5.51 -14.85 12.23
CA ILE A 161 4.68 -13.67 12.54
C ILE A 161 3.22 -13.91 12.12
N GLY A 162 2.98 -14.54 10.96
CA GLY A 162 1.65 -14.93 10.49
C GLY A 162 0.93 -15.83 11.48
N VAL A 163 1.60 -16.88 12.00
CA VAL A 163 1.04 -17.79 13.01
C VAL A 163 0.68 -17.03 14.30
N ILE A 164 1.59 -16.18 14.80
CA ILE A 164 1.32 -15.33 15.97
C ILE A 164 0.09 -14.45 15.71
N SER A 165 -0.01 -13.83 14.53
CA SER A 165 -1.13 -12.97 14.16
C SER A 165 -2.47 -13.72 14.16
N VAL A 166 -2.52 -14.95 13.65
CA VAL A 166 -3.71 -15.81 13.72
C VAL A 166 -4.08 -16.10 15.18
N CYS A 167 -3.11 -16.50 16.01
CA CYS A 167 -3.34 -16.78 17.44
C CYS A 167 -3.90 -15.57 18.19
N LEU A 168 -3.35 -14.37 17.94
CA LEU A 168 -3.84 -13.13 18.54
C LEU A 168 -5.28 -12.82 18.09
N ARG A 169 -5.58 -12.97 16.79
CA ARG A 169 -6.93 -12.71 16.28
C ARG A 169 -7.98 -13.71 16.78
N LEU A 170 -7.60 -14.95 17.01
CA LEU A 170 -8.51 -15.94 17.61
C LEU A 170 -8.96 -15.52 19.03
N ARG A 171 -8.11 -14.81 19.77
CA ARG A 171 -8.43 -14.30 21.12
C ARG A 171 -9.23 -12.99 21.12
N ASN A 172 -9.16 -12.20 20.04
CA ASN A 172 -9.88 -10.93 19.95
C ASN A 172 -11.39 -11.15 19.80
N ALA A 173 -12.19 -10.24 20.37
CA ALA A 173 -13.64 -10.19 20.15
C ALA A 173 -13.97 -9.71 18.72
N GLU A 174 -15.19 -9.95 18.26
CA GLU A 174 -15.72 -9.39 17.02
C GLU A 174 -16.01 -7.89 17.21
N SER A 175 -16.13 -7.14 16.10
CA SER A 175 -16.47 -5.72 16.09
C SER A 175 -17.78 -5.46 16.86
N PRO A 176 -17.80 -4.53 17.86
CA PRO A 176 -19.01 -4.19 18.59
C PRO A 176 -20.12 -3.68 17.67
N ALA A 177 -19.79 -2.80 16.73
CA ALA A 177 -20.74 -2.24 15.77
C ALA A 177 -21.34 -3.33 14.87
N TYR A 178 -20.54 -4.31 14.46
CA TYR A 178 -21.03 -5.45 13.68
C TYR A 178 -21.95 -6.35 14.51
N CYS A 179 -21.65 -6.60 15.78
CA CYS A 179 -22.51 -7.39 16.69
C CYS A 179 -23.87 -6.72 16.83
N MET A 180 -23.93 -5.42 17.11
CA MET A 180 -25.17 -4.65 17.23
C MET A 180 -25.98 -4.67 15.91
N TYR A 181 -25.32 -4.53 14.76
CA TYR A 181 -25.98 -4.64 13.45
C TYR A 181 -26.58 -6.03 13.22
N LYS A 182 -25.86 -7.09 13.57
CA LYS A 182 -26.31 -8.48 13.41
C LYS A 182 -27.55 -8.80 14.23
N GLU A 183 -27.70 -8.20 15.42
CA GLU A 183 -28.88 -8.35 16.28
C GLU A 183 -30.17 -7.84 15.61
N GLN A 184 -30.07 -6.86 14.72
CA GLN A 184 -31.20 -6.29 13.97
C GLN A 184 -31.79 -7.25 12.91
N LYS A 185 -31.18 -8.44 12.71
CA LYS A 185 -31.65 -9.51 11.79
C LYS A 185 -31.99 -9.06 10.37
N ILE A 186 -31.35 -8.01 9.88
CA ILE A 186 -31.54 -7.51 8.52
C ILE A 186 -30.82 -8.48 7.55
N PRO A 187 -31.54 -9.17 6.62
CA PRO A 187 -30.90 -10.12 5.73
C PRO A 187 -30.03 -9.37 4.70
N LEU A 188 -28.72 -9.56 4.77
CA LEU A 188 -27.80 -9.08 3.75
C LEU A 188 -27.92 -9.97 2.51
N LYS A 189 -28.59 -9.45 1.48
CA LYS A 189 -28.37 -9.90 0.09
C LYS A 189 -26.93 -9.56 -0.27
N LEU A 190 -26.36 -10.17 -1.30
CA LEU A 190 -24.98 -9.99 -1.75
C LEU A 190 -24.45 -8.54 -1.54
N PRO A 191 -23.53 -8.27 -0.59
CA PRO A 191 -23.08 -6.90 -0.28
C PRO A 191 -22.53 -6.17 -1.51
N PHE A 192 -21.82 -6.90 -2.38
CA PHE A 192 -21.31 -6.39 -3.65
C PHE A 192 -22.42 -5.87 -4.58
N ALA A 193 -23.53 -6.61 -4.72
CA ALA A 193 -24.64 -6.17 -5.55
C ALA A 193 -25.34 -4.94 -4.96
N VAL A 194 -25.47 -4.86 -3.64
CA VAL A 194 -26.00 -3.69 -2.93
C VAL A 194 -25.11 -2.48 -3.15
N LEU A 195 -23.79 -2.65 -3.03
CA LEU A 195 -22.80 -1.60 -3.26
C LEU A 195 -22.95 -1.01 -4.68
N LEU A 196 -22.92 -1.86 -5.71
CA LEU A 196 -22.99 -1.41 -7.09
C LEU A 196 -24.36 -0.86 -7.51
N LYS A 197 -25.45 -1.27 -6.83
CA LYS A 197 -26.79 -0.75 -7.13
C LYS A 197 -27.05 0.59 -6.44
N ASN A 198 -26.74 0.71 -5.15
CA ASN A 198 -27.21 1.80 -4.30
C ASN A 198 -26.11 2.81 -3.92
N TYR A 199 -24.84 2.44 -4.02
CA TYR A 199 -23.71 3.25 -3.50
C TYR A 199 -22.64 3.53 -4.56
N LYS A 200 -23.02 3.62 -5.83
CA LYS A 200 -22.08 3.86 -6.96
C LYS A 200 -21.25 5.12 -6.77
N ARG A 201 -21.91 6.23 -6.36
CA ARG A 201 -21.23 7.52 -6.19
C ARG A 201 -20.23 7.51 -5.03
N PRO A 202 -20.58 7.13 -3.79
CA PRO A 202 -19.62 6.96 -2.72
C PRO A 202 -18.47 6.00 -3.09
N PHE A 203 -18.77 4.91 -3.78
CA PHE A 203 -17.77 3.94 -4.20
C PHE A 203 -16.75 4.52 -5.19
N LEU A 204 -17.21 5.23 -6.21
CA LEU A 204 -16.31 5.91 -7.16
C LEU A 204 -15.49 7.00 -6.46
N LEU A 205 -16.10 7.80 -5.60
CA LEU A 205 -15.39 8.83 -4.84
C LEU A 205 -14.31 8.22 -3.94
N ALA A 206 -14.60 7.11 -3.26
CA ALA A 206 -13.63 6.39 -2.44
C ALA A 206 -12.42 5.94 -3.27
N ILE A 207 -12.63 5.36 -4.47
CA ILE A 207 -11.55 4.97 -5.37
C ILE A 207 -10.69 6.18 -5.74
N LEU A 208 -11.32 7.28 -6.18
CA LEU A 208 -10.60 8.45 -6.71
C LEU A 208 -9.81 9.21 -5.64
N ILE A 209 -10.33 9.30 -4.40
CA ILE A 209 -9.59 9.94 -3.30
C ILE A 209 -8.41 9.11 -2.82
N ASP A 210 -8.47 7.79 -2.98
CA ASP A 210 -7.43 6.86 -2.53
C ASP A 210 -6.31 6.68 -3.58
N CYS A 211 -6.56 7.00 -4.84
CA CYS A 211 -5.56 6.83 -5.91
C CYS A 211 -4.28 7.63 -5.66
N ILE A 212 -4.35 8.86 -5.13
CA ILE A 212 -3.17 9.68 -4.81
C ILE A 212 -2.35 9.06 -3.67
N GLU A 213 -3.03 8.47 -2.69
CA GLU A 213 -2.38 7.74 -1.60
C GLU A 213 -1.58 6.57 -2.15
N ASN A 214 -2.25 5.66 -2.88
CA ASN A 214 -1.61 4.46 -3.43
C ASN A 214 -0.47 4.78 -4.40
N CYS A 215 -0.66 5.77 -5.28
CA CYS A 215 0.38 6.26 -6.17
C CYS A 215 1.62 6.72 -5.38
N SER A 216 1.42 7.65 -4.45
CA SER A 216 2.51 8.26 -3.67
C SER A 216 3.19 7.26 -2.75
N PHE A 217 2.44 6.31 -2.16
CA PHE A 217 2.98 5.25 -1.32
C PHE A 217 3.98 4.38 -2.08
N HIS A 218 3.61 3.89 -3.26
CA HIS A 218 4.49 3.02 -4.04
C HIS A 218 5.67 3.78 -4.66
N ILE A 219 5.50 5.07 -4.96
CA ILE A 219 6.60 5.93 -5.38
C ILE A 219 7.61 6.10 -4.24
N LEU A 220 7.16 6.42 -3.03
CA LEU A 220 8.04 6.60 -1.88
C LEU A 220 8.75 5.29 -1.49
N MET A 221 7.98 4.18 -1.39
CA MET A 221 8.47 2.91 -0.86
C MET A 221 9.34 2.12 -1.84
N VAL A 222 9.03 2.21 -3.14
CA VAL A 222 9.65 1.36 -4.15
C VAL A 222 10.42 2.17 -5.19
N PHE A 223 9.81 3.23 -5.73
CA PHE A 223 10.38 3.91 -6.88
C PHE A 223 11.54 4.85 -6.52
N PHE A 224 11.47 5.64 -5.45
CA PHE A 224 12.49 6.64 -5.11
C PHE A 224 13.88 6.03 -4.96
N VAL A 225 14.00 4.91 -4.24
CA VAL A 225 15.30 4.24 -4.06
C VAL A 225 15.88 3.78 -5.40
N ASN A 226 15.06 3.14 -6.24
CA ASN A 226 15.48 2.68 -7.55
C ASN A 226 15.76 3.86 -8.51
N PHE A 227 14.98 4.94 -8.41
CA PHE A 227 15.20 6.16 -9.19
C PHE A 227 16.54 6.81 -8.89
N ILE A 228 16.87 6.99 -7.61
CA ILE A 228 18.13 7.63 -7.21
C ILE A 228 19.32 6.73 -7.56
N ASN A 229 19.25 5.45 -7.23
CA ASN A 229 20.36 4.52 -7.37
C ASN A 229 20.68 4.17 -8.84
N GLU A 230 19.66 4.02 -9.68
CA GLU A 230 19.83 3.36 -10.96
C GLU A 230 19.39 4.23 -12.16
N LEU A 231 18.33 5.02 -12.01
CA LEU A 231 17.73 5.76 -13.09
C LEU A 231 18.23 7.20 -13.19
N SER A 232 18.54 7.86 -12.08
CA SER A 232 19.07 9.22 -12.06
C SER A 232 20.56 9.29 -12.34
N LEU A 233 21.27 8.13 -12.29
CA LEU A 233 22.73 8.04 -12.49
C LEU A 233 23.53 8.91 -11.50
N THR A 234 23.03 9.09 -10.29
CA THR A 234 23.72 9.81 -9.23
C THR A 234 24.94 9.00 -8.76
N ARG A 235 26.02 9.70 -8.36
CA ARG A 235 27.26 9.10 -7.84
C ARG A 235 27.23 8.91 -6.31
N VAL A 236 26.05 8.96 -5.72
CA VAL A 236 25.84 8.85 -4.27
C VAL A 236 25.89 7.39 -3.85
N ASP A 237 26.47 7.10 -2.67
CA ASP A 237 26.57 5.73 -2.16
C ASP A 237 25.18 5.14 -1.88
N HIS A 238 24.92 3.96 -2.46
CA HIS A 238 23.68 3.21 -2.31
C HIS A 238 23.32 2.91 -0.84
N HIS A 239 24.33 2.69 0.02
CA HIS A 239 24.08 2.42 1.44
C HIS A 239 23.48 3.64 2.14
N CYS A 240 24.04 4.82 1.89
CA CYS A 240 23.51 6.08 2.44
C CYS A 240 22.08 6.37 1.94
N ILE A 241 21.79 6.10 0.66
CA ILE A 241 20.45 6.29 0.10
C ILE A 241 19.43 5.40 0.81
N ASN A 242 19.76 4.12 1.06
CA ASN A 242 18.88 3.20 1.77
C ASN A 242 18.62 3.66 3.21
N ILE A 243 19.60 4.25 3.89
CA ILE A 243 19.43 4.82 5.23
C ILE A 243 18.48 6.03 5.17
N ILE A 244 18.69 6.96 4.23
CA ILE A 244 17.84 8.14 4.05
C ILE A 244 16.41 7.70 3.76
N ALA A 245 16.21 6.74 2.87
CA ALA A 245 14.90 6.19 2.52
C ALA A 245 14.19 5.57 3.73
N SER A 246 14.89 4.69 4.47
CA SER A 246 14.33 4.02 5.65
C SER A 246 13.95 5.02 6.74
N THR A 247 14.82 6.03 6.97
CA THR A 247 14.55 7.12 7.93
C THR A 247 13.36 7.96 7.47
N GLY A 248 13.28 8.27 6.17
CA GLY A 248 12.16 9.01 5.59
C GLY A 248 10.84 8.26 5.74
N ILE A 249 10.82 6.95 5.50
CA ILE A 249 9.65 6.08 5.70
C ILE A 249 9.21 6.08 7.17
N PHE A 250 10.16 5.99 8.10
CA PHE A 250 9.85 6.04 9.54
C PHE A 250 9.24 7.39 9.95
N VAL A 251 9.82 8.50 9.50
CA VAL A 251 9.29 9.85 9.74
C VAL A 251 7.90 10.01 9.13
N CYS A 252 7.68 9.47 7.91
CA CYS A 252 6.37 9.44 7.28
C CYS A 252 5.33 8.75 8.16
N GLY A 253 5.65 7.61 8.75
CA GLY A 253 4.75 6.89 9.67
C GLY A 253 4.35 7.72 10.88
N ILE A 254 5.30 8.41 11.52
CA ILE A 254 5.02 9.30 12.66
C ILE A 254 4.13 10.48 12.24
N LEU A 255 4.47 11.16 11.14
CA LEU A 255 3.69 12.28 10.62
C LEU A 255 2.28 11.85 10.21
N THR A 256 2.10 10.64 9.72
CA THR A 256 0.78 10.08 9.38
C THR A 256 -0.14 10.04 10.59
N VAL A 257 0.37 9.61 11.75
CA VAL A 257 -0.41 9.61 13.01
C VAL A 257 -0.76 11.03 13.44
N TYR A 258 0.20 11.95 13.35
CA TYR A 258 -0.03 13.36 13.65
C TYR A 258 -1.13 13.96 12.76
N PHE A 259 -1.06 13.77 11.45
CA PHE A 259 -2.07 14.30 10.52
C PHE A 259 -3.40 13.55 10.63
N GLY A 260 -3.40 12.26 11.00
CA GLY A 260 -4.60 11.51 11.34
C GLY A 260 -5.34 12.14 12.51
N ALA A 261 -4.64 12.41 13.62
CA ALA A 261 -5.19 13.13 14.77
C ALA A 261 -5.64 14.55 14.42
N LEU A 262 -4.80 15.31 13.70
CA LEU A 262 -5.14 16.67 13.28
C LEU A 262 -6.42 16.71 12.44
N SER A 263 -6.64 15.71 11.60
CA SER A 263 -7.81 15.59 10.73
C SER A 263 -9.13 15.42 11.49
N ASP A 264 -9.08 14.88 12.69
CA ASP A 264 -10.26 14.74 13.56
C ASP A 264 -10.73 16.10 14.12
N PHE A 265 -9.81 17.08 14.24
CA PHE A 265 -10.13 18.45 14.68
C PHE A 265 -10.46 19.39 13.52
N VAL A 266 -9.64 19.39 12.46
CA VAL A 266 -9.74 20.33 11.33
C VAL A 266 -10.77 19.89 10.29
N GLY A 267 -11.00 18.57 10.21
CA GLY A 267 -11.83 17.91 9.22
C GLY A 267 -11.01 17.19 8.15
N LYS A 268 -11.27 15.90 7.98
CA LYS A 268 -10.55 14.99 7.06
C LYS A 268 -10.48 15.51 5.63
N LYS A 269 -11.62 15.96 5.09
CA LYS A 269 -11.72 16.53 3.75
C LYS A 269 -10.78 17.73 3.55
N LYS A 270 -10.72 18.67 4.50
CA LYS A 270 -9.87 19.88 4.40
C LYS A 270 -8.39 19.52 4.40
N VAL A 271 -7.97 18.64 5.32
CA VAL A 271 -6.57 18.19 5.41
C VAL A 271 -6.14 17.53 4.11
N MET A 272 -6.94 16.61 3.57
CA MET A 272 -6.63 15.91 2.32
C MET A 272 -6.61 16.84 1.11
N MET A 273 -7.51 17.84 1.03
CA MET A 273 -7.50 18.80 -0.08
C MET A 273 -6.22 19.65 -0.08
N ILE A 274 -5.81 20.19 1.08
CA ILE A 274 -4.57 20.96 1.22
C ILE A 274 -3.36 20.06 0.87
N ALA A 275 -3.37 18.82 1.33
CA ALA A 275 -2.32 17.87 1.07
C ALA A 275 -2.21 17.50 -0.43
N SER A 276 -3.34 17.34 -1.13
CA SER A 276 -3.36 17.09 -2.58
C SER A 276 -2.76 18.26 -3.37
N ILE A 277 -3.09 19.52 -2.99
CA ILE A 277 -2.46 20.71 -3.56
C ILE A 277 -0.95 20.70 -3.26
N GLY A 278 -0.58 20.38 -2.02
CA GLY A 278 0.82 20.27 -1.62
C GLY A 278 1.59 19.28 -2.50
N LEU A 279 1.08 18.05 -2.68
CA LEU A 279 1.70 17.04 -3.54
C LEU A 279 1.80 17.51 -4.98
N PHE A 280 0.77 18.16 -5.51
CA PHE A 280 0.81 18.73 -6.86
C PHE A 280 1.96 19.73 -7.01
N CYS A 281 2.09 20.68 -6.08
CA CYS A 281 3.11 21.74 -6.14
C CYS A 281 4.55 21.21 -5.95
N VAL A 282 4.74 20.21 -5.05
CA VAL A 282 6.08 19.72 -4.74
C VAL A 282 6.58 18.65 -5.70
N SER A 283 5.72 18.04 -6.52
CA SER A 283 6.09 16.89 -7.36
C SER A 283 7.27 17.20 -8.28
N ILE A 284 7.24 18.28 -9.06
CA ILE A 284 8.33 18.67 -9.95
C ILE A 284 9.62 18.99 -9.18
N PRO A 285 9.60 19.89 -8.16
CA PRO A 285 10.76 20.14 -7.31
C PRO A 285 11.39 18.88 -6.73
N VAL A 286 10.57 17.95 -6.23
CA VAL A 286 11.05 16.70 -5.61
C VAL A 286 11.87 15.88 -6.60
N PHE A 287 11.32 15.56 -7.77
CA PHE A 287 12.05 14.75 -8.75
C PHE A 287 13.30 15.45 -9.30
N TRP A 288 13.26 16.79 -9.41
CA TRP A 288 14.42 17.55 -9.78
C TRP A 288 15.53 17.48 -8.71
N VAL A 289 15.19 17.65 -7.45
CA VAL A 289 16.14 17.60 -6.33
C VAL A 289 16.70 16.18 -6.13
N LEU A 290 15.85 15.14 -6.25
CA LEU A 290 16.28 13.74 -6.15
C LEU A 290 17.19 13.28 -7.28
N SER A 291 17.25 14.01 -8.39
CA SER A 291 18.15 13.72 -9.51
C SER A 291 19.53 14.38 -9.38
N GLN A 292 19.80 15.09 -8.27
CA GLN A 292 21.06 15.77 -8.03
C GLN A 292 22.05 14.89 -7.24
N ASP A 293 23.37 15.08 -7.48
CA ASP A 293 24.45 14.36 -6.80
C ASP A 293 24.76 14.97 -5.40
N SER A 294 23.75 15.10 -4.55
CA SER A 294 23.90 15.70 -3.22
C SER A 294 23.01 15.04 -2.18
N TYR A 295 23.59 14.50 -1.12
CA TYR A 295 22.85 13.92 0.00
C TYR A 295 21.85 14.91 0.63
N ILE A 296 22.27 16.17 0.80
CA ILE A 296 21.42 17.21 1.40
C ILE A 296 20.18 17.44 0.53
N LEU A 297 20.37 17.53 -0.79
CA LEU A 297 19.24 17.71 -1.71
C LEU A 297 18.33 16.50 -1.73
N ILE A 298 18.86 15.28 -1.68
CA ILE A 298 18.07 14.06 -1.57
C ILE A 298 17.23 14.07 -0.29
N ILE A 299 17.80 14.43 0.86
CA ILE A 299 17.07 14.55 2.13
C ILE A 299 15.95 15.60 2.02
N ILE A 300 16.25 16.76 1.42
CA ILE A 300 15.24 17.80 1.18
C ILE A 300 14.11 17.28 0.30
N GLY A 301 14.42 16.53 -0.76
CA GLY A 301 13.43 15.91 -1.63
C GLY A 301 12.50 14.96 -0.88
N TYR A 302 13.06 14.09 -0.02
CA TYR A 302 12.26 13.21 0.84
C TYR A 302 11.35 14.01 1.79
N ILE A 303 11.86 15.03 2.47
CA ILE A 303 11.09 15.85 3.40
C ILE A 303 9.95 16.58 2.68
N LEU A 304 10.24 17.21 1.53
CA LEU A 304 9.26 17.90 0.72
C LEU A 304 8.12 16.99 0.27
N PHE A 305 8.40 15.72 -0.06
CA PHE A 305 7.39 14.75 -0.46
C PHE A 305 6.61 14.19 0.72
N ILE A 306 7.30 13.82 1.81
CA ILE A 306 6.72 13.11 2.96
C ILE A 306 5.69 13.97 3.69
N ILE A 307 5.91 15.28 3.85
CA ILE A 307 5.00 16.14 4.60
C ILE A 307 3.59 16.17 3.98
N PRO A 308 3.39 16.56 2.72
CA PRO A 308 2.05 16.56 2.12
C PRO A 308 1.52 15.13 1.93
N PHE A 309 2.38 14.14 1.68
CA PHE A 309 1.97 12.75 1.56
C PHE A 309 1.41 12.20 2.88
N SER A 310 2.06 12.43 4.01
CA SER A 310 1.56 12.01 5.33
C SER A 310 0.22 12.68 5.68
N ALA A 311 0.00 13.90 5.19
CA ALA A 311 -1.26 14.62 5.38
C ALA A 311 -2.41 14.04 4.52
N VAL A 312 -2.11 13.33 3.42
CA VAL A 312 -3.09 12.46 2.73
C VAL A 312 -3.29 11.17 3.50
N LEU A 313 -2.19 10.53 3.87
CA LEU A 313 -2.15 9.18 4.43
C LEU A 313 -2.90 9.07 5.78
N GLY A 314 -2.79 10.09 6.63
CA GLY A 314 -3.39 10.11 7.96
C GLY A 314 -4.91 9.95 7.93
N PRO A 315 -5.65 10.83 7.25
CA PRO A 315 -7.11 10.81 7.24
C PRO A 315 -7.74 9.87 6.20
N VAL A 316 -7.02 9.39 5.16
CA VAL A 316 -7.62 8.72 4.00
C VAL A 316 -8.45 7.50 4.38
N ASN A 317 -7.94 6.64 5.26
CA ASN A 317 -8.62 5.43 5.70
C ASN A 317 -9.96 5.74 6.37
N ALA A 318 -9.98 6.71 7.27
CA ALA A 318 -11.21 7.14 7.95
C ALA A 318 -12.17 7.83 6.97
N ALA A 319 -11.67 8.70 6.11
CA ALA A 319 -12.48 9.39 5.11
C ALA A 319 -13.18 8.42 4.15
N MET A 320 -12.48 7.38 3.71
CA MET A 320 -13.06 6.34 2.85
C MET A 320 -14.07 5.46 3.57
N ALA A 321 -13.76 5.02 4.81
CA ALA A 321 -14.66 4.13 5.56
C ALA A 321 -15.98 4.83 5.91
N GLU A 322 -15.94 6.13 6.17
CA GLU A 322 -17.12 6.95 6.45
C GLU A 322 -18.03 7.18 5.23
N LEU A 323 -17.58 6.85 4.02
CA LEU A 323 -18.43 6.87 2.83
C LEU A 323 -19.39 5.66 2.73
N PHE A 324 -19.25 4.67 3.64
CA PHE A 324 -20.05 3.46 3.60
C PHE A 324 -20.74 3.18 4.94
N PRO A 325 -22.03 2.81 4.93
CA PRO A 325 -22.73 2.36 6.13
C PRO A 325 -22.18 1.01 6.59
N ILE A 326 -22.34 0.70 7.90
CA ILE A 326 -21.76 -0.48 8.55
C ILE A 326 -22.01 -1.80 7.79
N ASN A 327 -23.22 -1.96 7.25
CA ASN A 327 -23.64 -3.21 6.59
C ASN A 327 -22.88 -3.59 5.33
N ILE A 328 -22.25 -2.62 4.66
CA ILE A 328 -21.45 -2.82 3.43
C ILE A 328 -20.06 -2.18 3.53
N ARG A 329 -19.67 -1.68 4.71
CA ARG A 329 -18.41 -0.94 4.93
C ARG A 329 -17.20 -1.78 4.56
N TYR A 330 -17.16 -3.04 4.98
CA TYR A 330 -16.03 -3.93 4.68
C TYR A 330 -15.89 -4.15 3.16
N THR A 331 -16.98 -4.50 2.49
CA THR A 331 -16.99 -4.67 1.03
C THR A 331 -16.69 -3.37 0.29
N GLY A 332 -17.35 -2.26 0.67
CA GLY A 332 -17.22 -0.97 0.00
C GLY A 332 -15.82 -0.39 0.12
N PHE A 333 -15.31 -0.30 1.35
CA PHE A 333 -13.96 0.18 1.64
C PHE A 333 -12.91 -0.75 1.01
N GLY A 334 -13.03 -2.08 1.24
CA GLY A 334 -12.07 -3.06 0.76
C GLY A 334 -11.95 -3.07 -0.76
N LEU A 335 -13.07 -3.06 -1.49
CA LEU A 335 -13.05 -2.99 -2.95
C LEU A 335 -12.49 -1.67 -3.45
N ALA A 336 -12.91 -0.53 -2.90
CA ALA A 336 -12.41 0.77 -3.33
C ALA A 336 -10.89 0.87 -3.14
N ARG A 337 -10.38 0.48 -1.98
CA ARG A 337 -8.94 0.46 -1.65
C ARG A 337 -8.14 -0.44 -2.61
N ASN A 338 -8.62 -1.63 -2.88
CA ASN A 338 -7.89 -2.58 -3.72
C ASN A 338 -7.98 -2.25 -5.21
N ILE A 339 -9.07 -1.62 -5.66
CA ILE A 339 -9.17 -1.12 -7.04
C ILE A 339 -8.26 0.09 -7.23
N SER A 340 -8.25 1.06 -6.32
CA SER A 340 -7.33 2.20 -6.39
C SER A 340 -5.86 1.76 -6.36
N SER A 341 -5.55 0.77 -5.51
CA SER A 341 -4.22 0.18 -5.42
C SER A 341 -3.81 -0.53 -6.72
N ALA A 342 -4.73 -1.22 -7.39
CA ALA A 342 -4.46 -1.85 -8.68
C ALA A 342 -4.25 -0.82 -9.81
N ILE A 343 -5.05 0.25 -9.83
CA ILE A 343 -5.01 1.27 -10.89
C ILE A 343 -3.84 2.23 -10.70
N ALA A 344 -3.67 2.79 -9.49
CA ALA A 344 -2.73 3.88 -9.23
C ALA A 344 -1.46 3.46 -8.49
N GLY A 345 -1.52 2.35 -7.72
CA GLY A 345 -0.42 1.93 -6.86
C GLY A 345 0.52 0.92 -7.50
N GLY A 346 0.03 -0.30 -7.76
CA GLY A 346 0.87 -1.42 -8.21
C GLY A 346 1.60 -1.19 -9.52
N GLY A 347 1.03 -0.39 -10.42
CA GLY A 347 1.64 0.04 -11.67
C GLY A 347 2.52 1.29 -11.56
N ALA A 348 2.53 1.99 -10.41
CA ALA A 348 3.22 3.28 -10.29
C ALA A 348 4.73 3.21 -10.62
N PRO A 349 5.53 2.27 -10.07
CA PRO A 349 6.94 2.16 -10.42
C PRO A 349 7.15 1.84 -11.89
N LEU A 350 6.28 1.00 -12.47
CA LEU A 350 6.31 0.64 -13.89
C LEU A 350 6.05 1.87 -14.78
N ILE A 351 4.97 2.60 -14.50
CA ILE A 351 4.57 3.79 -15.24
C ILE A 351 5.63 4.87 -15.13
N CYS A 352 6.17 5.11 -13.92
CA CYS A 352 7.22 6.09 -13.71
C CYS A 352 8.51 5.75 -14.49
N THR A 353 8.92 4.48 -14.49
CA THR A 353 10.08 4.01 -15.27
C THR A 353 9.82 4.15 -16.76
N TRP A 354 8.64 3.77 -17.23
CA TRP A 354 8.23 3.90 -18.62
C TRP A 354 8.19 5.35 -19.10
N LEU A 355 7.68 6.28 -18.26
CA LEU A 355 7.67 7.71 -18.56
C LEU A 355 9.09 8.25 -18.75
N ILE A 356 10.04 7.86 -17.91
CA ILE A 356 11.45 8.27 -18.10
C ILE A 356 12.00 7.69 -19.41
N TYR A 357 11.71 6.40 -19.68
CA TYR A 357 12.21 5.72 -20.88
C TYR A 357 11.75 6.38 -22.19
N ILE A 358 10.46 6.77 -22.30
CA ILE A 358 9.92 7.34 -23.54
C ILE A 358 10.20 8.84 -23.69
N THR A 359 10.37 9.57 -22.58
CA THR A 359 10.58 11.04 -22.64
C THR A 359 12.04 11.45 -22.53
N ASP A 360 12.88 10.54 -22.02
CA ASP A 360 14.27 10.82 -21.60
C ASP A 360 14.38 11.98 -20.57
N ILE A 361 13.29 12.25 -19.85
CA ILE A 361 13.19 13.34 -18.87
C ILE A 361 13.09 12.74 -17.46
N LYS A 362 14.10 12.96 -16.61
CA LYS A 362 14.17 12.44 -15.24
C LYS A 362 13.01 12.92 -14.34
N ILE A 363 12.44 14.08 -14.60
CA ILE A 363 11.32 14.63 -13.83
C ILE A 363 9.93 14.18 -14.32
N ALA A 364 9.85 13.41 -15.40
CA ALA A 364 8.58 12.95 -15.98
C ALA A 364 7.67 12.20 -14.98
N PRO A 365 8.16 11.41 -14.03
CA PRO A 365 7.32 10.76 -13.01
C PRO A 365 6.50 11.74 -12.15
N ALA A 366 6.93 13.01 -12.02
CA ALA A 366 6.14 14.03 -11.34
C ALA A 366 4.75 14.20 -11.95
N MET A 367 4.63 14.05 -13.27
CA MET A 367 3.33 14.18 -13.97
C MET A 367 2.33 13.13 -13.50
N TYR A 368 2.79 11.93 -13.16
CA TYR A 368 1.91 10.87 -12.65
C TYR A 368 1.36 11.20 -11.26
N VAL A 369 2.19 11.75 -10.36
CA VAL A 369 1.74 12.22 -9.04
C VAL A 369 0.78 13.38 -9.19
N MET A 370 1.10 14.37 -10.04
CA MET A 370 0.26 15.55 -10.29
C MET A 370 -1.11 15.17 -10.86
N PHE A 371 -1.16 14.21 -11.77
CA PHE A 371 -2.41 13.68 -12.34
C PHE A 371 -3.33 13.15 -11.25
N TRP A 372 -2.83 12.28 -10.36
CA TRP A 372 -3.64 11.71 -9.29
C TRP A 372 -3.96 12.74 -8.20
N ALA A 373 -3.09 13.72 -7.97
CA ALA A 373 -3.36 14.83 -7.04
C ALA A 373 -4.56 15.68 -7.49
N ILE A 374 -4.65 16.00 -8.78
CA ILE A 374 -5.79 16.71 -9.37
C ILE A 374 -7.07 15.89 -9.23
N ILE A 375 -7.04 14.62 -9.59
CA ILE A 375 -8.20 13.74 -9.53
C ILE A 375 -8.72 13.61 -8.10
N SER A 376 -7.81 13.38 -7.14
CA SER A 376 -8.17 13.28 -5.73
C SER A 376 -8.74 14.59 -5.20
N TYR A 377 -8.16 15.75 -5.56
CA TYR A 377 -8.67 17.05 -5.18
C TYR A 377 -10.10 17.28 -5.71
N ILE A 378 -10.35 16.98 -6.98
CA ILE A 378 -11.68 17.09 -7.60
C ILE A 378 -12.68 16.17 -6.88
N ALA A 379 -12.31 14.91 -6.65
CA ALA A 379 -13.16 13.95 -5.95
C ALA A 379 -13.51 14.42 -4.53
N LEU A 380 -12.53 14.93 -3.78
CA LEU A 380 -12.74 15.50 -2.45
C LEU A 380 -13.66 16.73 -2.49
N SER A 381 -13.52 17.61 -3.49
CA SER A 381 -14.36 18.81 -3.61
C SER A 381 -15.85 18.47 -3.76
N VAL A 382 -16.16 17.39 -4.49
CA VAL A 382 -17.53 16.93 -4.82
C VAL A 382 -18.20 16.17 -3.67
N ILE A 383 -17.45 15.68 -2.66
CA ILE A 383 -18.02 15.00 -1.48
C ILE A 383 -18.94 15.96 -0.71
N GLN A 384 -20.17 15.53 -0.45
CA GLN A 384 -21.19 16.26 0.31
C GLN A 384 -21.47 15.55 1.65
N LYS A 385 -22.07 16.28 2.61
CA LYS A 385 -22.46 15.69 3.92
C LYS A 385 -23.36 14.45 3.80
N LYS A 386 -24.19 14.39 2.77
CA LYS A 386 -25.08 13.25 2.51
C LYS A 386 -24.35 11.98 2.07
N ASP A 387 -23.08 12.10 1.64
CA ASP A 387 -22.27 10.96 1.21
C ASP A 387 -21.51 10.33 2.41
N ILE A 388 -21.61 10.91 3.61
CA ILE A 388 -20.88 10.51 4.81
C ILE A 388 -21.82 9.81 5.78
N TYR A 389 -21.45 8.60 6.20
CA TYR A 389 -22.13 7.78 7.19
C TYR A 389 -21.25 7.70 8.44
N VAL A 390 -21.56 8.56 9.43
CA VAL A 390 -20.94 8.50 10.78
C VAL A 390 -21.94 7.80 11.68
N ASP A 391 -21.48 6.73 12.35
CA ASP A 391 -22.29 5.92 13.28
C ASP A 391 -22.34 6.54 14.67
#